data_5faa4ae98666020219efd10fad484103
#
_entry.id   5faa4ae98666020219efd10fad484103
#
_cell.length_a   1.000
_cell.length_b   1.000
_cell.length_c   1.000
_cell.angle_alpha   90.00
_cell.angle_beta   90.00
_cell.angle_gamma   90.00
#
_symmetry.space_group_name_H-M   'P 1'
#
loop_
_entity.id
_entity.type
_entity.pdbx_description
1 polymer ?
#
loop_
_entity_poly.entity_id
_entity_poly.type
_entity_poly.pdbx_seq_one_letter_code
_entity_poly.pdbx_strand_id
1 'polypeptide(L)'
;MIAKLLISLSVIMGGSLPPIFIPKIAIPATAKCPQWWDNAVEVGWKRKELITLDFVMWRESRCDASAFNPKDPNGGSRGLVQINGFWTPYLRSRGVLKRSEGLFNPDVALRSALEIFEYGEERYGHGWGPWNL
;
A
#
# COMPACT_ATOMS: atom_id res chain seq x y z
N MET A 1 -13.00 44.63 8.04
CA MET A 1 -14.27 44.25 7.37
C MET A 1 -14.05 43.94 5.91
N ILE A 2 -13.32 44.76 5.20
CA ILE A 2 -13.06 44.54 3.76
C ILE A 2 -12.21 43.31 3.49
N ALA A 3 -11.28 43.00 4.34
CA ALA A 3 -10.40 41.82 4.20
C ALA A 3 -11.17 40.50 4.21
N LYS A 4 -12.26 40.41 4.95
CA LYS A 4 -13.07 39.21 4.99
C LYS A 4 -13.77 38.90 3.66
N LEU A 5 -14.18 39.93 2.97
CA LEU A 5 -14.80 39.78 1.66
C LEU A 5 -13.82 39.25 0.62
N LEU A 6 -12.60 39.77 0.67
CA LEU A 6 -11.56 39.34 -0.27
C LEU A 6 -11.18 37.88 -0.12
N ILE A 7 -11.12 37.40 1.12
CA ILE A 7 -10.82 35.99 1.40
C ILE A 7 -11.91 35.07 0.85
N SER A 8 -13.16 35.47 1.03
CA SER A 8 -14.29 34.69 0.49
C SER A 8 -14.26 34.62 -1.03
N LEU A 9 -13.92 35.70 -1.67
CA LEU A 9 -13.81 35.75 -3.11
C LEU A 9 -12.71 34.83 -3.63
N SER A 10 -11.56 34.81 -2.97
CA SER A 10 -10.45 33.96 -3.34
C SER A 10 -10.82 32.48 -3.28
N VAL A 11 -11.53 32.07 -2.25
CA VAL A 11 -11.99 30.68 -2.10
C VAL A 11 -12.92 30.29 -3.24
N ILE A 12 -13.84 31.15 -3.62
CA ILE A 12 -14.78 30.87 -4.71
C ILE A 12 -14.06 30.79 -6.05
N MET A 13 -13.10 31.64 -6.29
CA MET A 13 -12.35 31.66 -7.54
C MET A 13 -11.37 30.53 -7.68
N GLY A 14 -10.88 30.00 -6.57
CA GLY A 14 -9.87 28.96 -6.54
C GLY A 14 -10.39 27.53 -6.63
N GLY A 15 -11.64 27.33 -7.01
CA GLY A 15 -12.33 26.04 -6.89
C GLY A 15 -11.81 24.89 -7.75
N SER A 16 -10.79 25.07 -8.57
CA SER A 16 -10.36 24.06 -9.54
C SER A 16 -8.90 23.61 -9.37
N LEU A 17 -8.29 23.83 -8.21
CA LEU A 17 -6.93 23.37 -7.99
C LEU A 17 -6.89 21.83 -7.89
N PRO A 18 -5.93 21.18 -8.59
CA PRO A 18 -5.78 19.74 -8.46
C PRO A 18 -5.37 19.36 -7.02
N PRO A 19 -5.72 18.16 -6.56
CA PRO A 19 -5.31 17.70 -5.25
C PRO A 19 -3.79 17.63 -5.16
N ILE A 20 -3.21 18.11 -4.06
CA ILE A 20 -1.79 18.06 -3.80
C ILE A 20 -1.53 16.89 -2.85
N PHE A 21 -0.59 16.02 -3.21
CA PHE A 21 -0.13 14.97 -2.31
C PHE A 21 0.77 15.59 -1.23
N ILE A 22 0.31 15.55 0.01
CA ILE A 22 1.08 15.99 1.18
C ILE A 22 1.29 14.78 2.08
N PRO A 23 2.50 14.17 2.10
CA PRO A 23 2.75 13.00 2.93
C PRO A 23 2.70 13.34 4.41
N LYS A 24 2.13 12.44 5.22
CA LYS A 24 2.06 12.57 6.68
C LYS A 24 3.37 12.19 7.37
N ILE A 25 4.24 11.49 6.67
CA ILE A 25 5.53 11.04 7.16
C ILE A 25 6.64 11.51 6.23
N ALA A 26 7.86 11.55 6.74
CA ALA A 26 9.03 11.86 5.91
C ALA A 26 9.29 10.71 4.94
N ILE A 27 9.31 11.02 3.64
CA ILE A 27 9.54 10.06 2.57
C ILE A 27 10.83 10.42 1.85
N PRO A 28 11.80 9.48 1.70
CA PRO A 28 13.02 9.76 0.96
C PRO A 28 12.73 10.17 -0.48
N ALA A 29 13.51 11.10 -1.02
CA ALA A 29 13.38 11.51 -2.41
C ALA A 29 13.61 10.35 -3.39
N THR A 30 14.31 9.30 -2.96
CA THR A 30 14.59 8.10 -3.76
C THR A 30 13.47 7.07 -3.73
N ALA A 31 12.41 7.29 -2.96
CA ALA A 31 11.28 6.37 -2.91
C ALA A 31 10.66 6.17 -4.29
N LYS A 32 10.36 4.93 -4.64
CA LYS A 32 9.76 4.56 -5.93
C LYS A 32 8.25 4.67 -5.93
N CYS A 33 7.63 4.38 -4.79
CA CYS A 33 6.17 4.36 -4.62
C CYS A 33 5.74 5.27 -3.46
N PRO A 34 6.12 6.56 -3.46
CA PRO A 34 5.87 7.45 -2.32
C PRO A 34 4.40 7.61 -1.98
N GLN A 35 3.51 7.48 -2.96
CA GLN A 35 2.07 7.64 -2.78
C GLN A 35 1.45 6.60 -1.84
N TRP A 36 2.13 5.50 -1.55
CA TRP A 36 1.59 4.42 -0.70
C TRP A 36 2.20 4.37 0.70
N TRP A 37 3.16 5.24 1.00
CA TRP A 37 3.83 5.19 2.30
C TRP A 37 2.91 5.53 3.46
N ASP A 38 2.07 6.57 3.32
CA ASP A 38 1.09 6.91 4.36
C ASP A 38 0.10 5.75 4.61
N ASN A 39 -0.40 5.15 3.54
CA ASN A 39 -1.27 3.99 3.64
C ASN A 39 -0.60 2.84 4.41
N ALA A 40 0.66 2.57 4.10
CA ALA A 40 1.41 1.51 4.77
C ALA A 40 1.52 1.76 6.28
N VAL A 41 1.85 2.97 6.68
CA VAL A 41 1.94 3.32 8.11
C VAL A 41 0.57 3.22 8.79
N GLU A 42 -0.48 3.69 8.13
CA GLU A 42 -1.84 3.64 8.67
C GLU A 42 -2.33 2.21 8.93
N VAL A 43 -1.96 1.25 8.08
CA VAL A 43 -2.34 -0.15 8.30
C VAL A 43 -1.42 -0.88 9.28
N GLY A 44 -0.33 -0.26 9.73
CA GLY A 44 0.50 -0.79 10.81
C GLY A 44 1.95 -1.13 10.48
N TRP A 45 2.41 -0.86 9.26
CA TRP A 45 3.82 -1.11 8.91
C TRP A 45 4.75 -0.23 9.74
N LYS A 46 5.80 -0.83 10.26
CA LYS A 46 6.85 -0.09 11.00
C LYS A 46 7.71 0.69 10.02
N ARG A 47 8.11 1.90 10.41
CA ARG A 47 8.90 2.79 9.55
C ARG A 47 10.19 2.17 9.05
N LYS A 48 10.85 1.34 9.87
CA LYS A 48 12.09 0.65 9.49
C LYS A 48 11.92 -0.31 8.32
N GLU A 49 10.69 -0.74 8.02
CA GLU A 49 10.39 -1.67 6.93
C GLU A 49 9.97 -0.97 5.64
N LEU A 50 9.73 0.34 5.67
CA LEU A 50 9.14 1.04 4.53
C LEU A 50 10.05 1.09 3.31
N ILE A 51 11.35 1.18 3.48
CA ILE A 51 12.29 1.19 2.35
C ILE A 51 12.24 -0.15 1.60
N THR A 52 12.21 -1.25 2.33
CA THR A 52 12.09 -2.58 1.72
C THR A 52 10.72 -2.77 1.08
N LEU A 53 9.66 -2.34 1.76
CA LEU A 53 8.30 -2.38 1.22
C LEU A 53 8.18 -1.57 -0.08
N ASP A 54 8.77 -0.39 -0.12
CA ASP A 54 8.82 0.45 -1.31
C ASP A 54 9.47 -0.27 -2.49
N PHE A 55 10.60 -0.90 -2.24
CA PHE A 55 11.29 -1.72 -3.23
C PHE A 55 10.40 -2.87 -3.72
N VAL A 56 9.73 -3.56 -2.82
CA VAL A 56 8.84 -4.68 -3.17
C VAL A 56 7.68 -4.19 -4.02
N MET A 57 7.01 -3.10 -3.63
CA MET A 57 5.93 -2.52 -4.44
C MET A 57 6.39 -2.16 -5.85
N TRP A 58 7.57 -1.57 -5.95
CA TRP A 58 8.13 -1.22 -7.26
C TRP A 58 8.46 -2.45 -8.09
N ARG A 59 9.13 -3.43 -7.50
CA ARG A 59 9.53 -4.66 -8.20
C ARG A 59 8.34 -5.47 -8.66
N GLU A 60 7.33 -5.63 -7.79
CA GLU A 60 6.21 -6.53 -8.03
C GLU A 60 5.15 -5.92 -8.95
N SER A 61 4.85 -4.65 -8.80
CA SER A 61 3.71 -4.04 -9.50
C SER A 61 4.00 -2.70 -10.17
N ARG A 62 5.20 -2.15 -10.02
CA ARG A 62 5.48 -0.76 -10.43
C ARG A 62 4.53 0.23 -9.75
N CYS A 63 4.26 0.02 -8.47
CA CYS A 63 3.35 0.85 -7.66
C CYS A 63 1.89 0.81 -8.09
N ASP A 64 1.49 -0.16 -8.88
CA ASP A 64 0.13 -0.28 -9.43
C ASP A 64 -0.74 -1.17 -8.54
N ALA A 65 -1.69 -0.56 -7.84
CA ALA A 65 -2.62 -1.28 -6.98
C ALA A 65 -3.51 -2.27 -7.74
N SER A 66 -3.71 -2.08 -9.04
CA SER A 66 -4.56 -2.93 -9.89
C SER A 66 -3.79 -4.03 -10.64
N ALA A 67 -2.50 -4.17 -10.36
CA ALA A 67 -1.67 -5.17 -11.05
C ALA A 67 -2.18 -6.59 -10.79
N PHE A 68 -2.27 -7.38 -11.85
CA PHE A 68 -2.71 -8.77 -11.78
C PHE A 68 -1.87 -9.65 -12.70
N ASN A 69 -1.29 -10.70 -12.15
CA ASN A 69 -0.58 -11.73 -12.92
C ASN A 69 -1.37 -13.05 -12.85
N PRO A 70 -2.20 -13.34 -13.87
CA PRO A 70 -3.00 -14.56 -13.88
C PRO A 70 -2.18 -15.83 -14.15
N LYS A 71 -0.95 -15.69 -14.61
CA LYS A 71 -0.06 -16.81 -14.92
C LYS A 71 0.58 -17.44 -13.69
N ASP A 72 0.64 -16.70 -12.58
CA ASP A 72 1.11 -17.28 -11.33
C ASP A 72 0.15 -18.36 -10.85
N PRO A 73 0.65 -19.39 -10.17
CA PRO A 73 -0.21 -20.48 -9.66
C PRO A 73 -1.24 -19.98 -8.64
N ASN A 74 -2.13 -20.85 -8.22
CA ASN A 74 -3.15 -20.60 -7.20
C ASN A 74 -4.11 -19.45 -7.54
N GLY A 75 -4.45 -19.29 -8.80
CA GLY A 75 -5.36 -18.24 -9.26
C GLY A 75 -4.70 -16.89 -9.48
N GLY A 76 -3.38 -16.83 -9.46
CA GLY A 76 -2.62 -15.63 -9.77
C GLY A 76 -2.20 -14.80 -8.56
N SER A 77 -1.54 -13.69 -8.85
CA SER A 77 -1.05 -12.75 -7.84
C SER A 77 -1.59 -11.34 -8.12
N ARG A 78 -1.94 -10.61 -7.07
CA ARG A 78 -2.69 -9.36 -7.19
C ARG A 78 -2.14 -8.24 -6.32
N GLY A 79 -2.27 -7.03 -6.82
CA GLY A 79 -2.10 -5.79 -6.06
C GLY A 79 -0.67 -5.32 -5.94
N LEU A 80 -0.47 -4.36 -5.07
CA LEU A 80 0.78 -3.62 -4.90
C LEU A 80 2.01 -4.51 -4.71
N VAL A 81 1.88 -5.58 -3.97
CA VAL A 81 3.00 -6.48 -3.64
C VAL A 81 2.81 -7.88 -4.21
N GLN A 82 1.88 -8.04 -5.13
CA GLN A 82 1.60 -9.30 -5.85
C GLN A 82 1.41 -10.48 -4.90
N ILE A 83 0.41 -10.37 -4.04
CA ILE A 83 0.06 -11.46 -3.13
C ILE A 83 -0.59 -12.58 -3.92
N ASN A 84 -0.01 -13.78 -3.80
CA ASN A 84 -0.50 -14.97 -4.48
C ASN A 84 -1.74 -15.55 -3.78
N GLY A 85 -2.62 -16.17 -4.58
CA GLY A 85 -3.82 -16.84 -4.07
C GLY A 85 -3.57 -17.93 -3.05
N PHE A 86 -2.35 -18.46 -2.96
CA PHE A 86 -1.92 -19.36 -1.90
C PHE A 86 -2.25 -18.81 -0.50
N TRP A 87 -2.13 -17.50 -0.31
CA TRP A 87 -2.33 -16.86 0.98
C TRP A 87 -3.80 -16.60 1.34
N THR A 88 -4.72 -16.74 0.40
CA THR A 88 -6.12 -16.38 0.61
C THR A 88 -6.75 -17.07 1.83
N PRO A 89 -6.60 -18.38 2.06
CA PRO A 89 -7.17 -19.02 3.25
C PRO A 89 -6.62 -18.47 4.56
N TYR A 90 -5.31 -18.24 4.62
CA TYR A 90 -4.67 -17.64 5.80
C TYR A 90 -5.20 -16.24 6.08
N LEU A 91 -5.21 -15.40 5.06
CA LEU A 91 -5.66 -14.00 5.19
C LEU A 91 -7.14 -13.91 5.57
N ARG A 92 -7.96 -14.84 5.09
CA ARG A 92 -9.34 -14.96 5.54
C ARG A 92 -9.43 -15.31 7.01
N SER A 93 -8.62 -16.25 7.48
CA SER A 93 -8.59 -16.66 8.89
C SER A 93 -8.13 -15.50 9.79
N ARG A 94 -7.34 -14.57 9.26
CA ARG A 94 -6.91 -13.37 9.98
C ARG A 94 -7.91 -12.22 9.89
N GLY A 95 -8.97 -12.36 9.12
CA GLY A 95 -10.02 -11.35 8.98
C GLY A 95 -9.64 -10.14 8.14
N VAL A 96 -8.53 -10.20 7.38
CA VAL A 96 -8.06 -9.06 6.58
C VAL A 96 -8.46 -9.14 5.11
N LEU A 97 -8.85 -10.31 4.64
CA LEU A 97 -9.23 -10.53 3.25
C LEU A 97 -10.49 -11.40 3.20
N LYS A 98 -11.45 -11.02 2.37
CA LYS A 98 -12.65 -11.84 2.11
C LYS A 98 -12.51 -12.64 0.84
N ARG A 99 -12.11 -12.00 -0.26
CA ARG A 99 -11.90 -12.59 -1.57
C ARG A 99 -10.63 -12.04 -2.19
N SER A 100 -10.05 -12.80 -3.10
CA SER A 100 -8.78 -12.41 -3.76
C SER A 100 -8.84 -11.03 -4.40
N GLU A 101 -9.98 -10.65 -4.96
CA GLU A 101 -10.17 -9.33 -5.59
C GLU A 101 -10.02 -8.17 -4.60
N GLY A 102 -10.19 -8.42 -3.30
CA GLY A 102 -9.94 -7.42 -2.27
C GLY A 102 -8.52 -6.90 -2.28
N LEU A 103 -7.57 -7.66 -2.82
CA LEU A 103 -6.18 -7.25 -2.91
C LEU A 103 -5.92 -6.12 -3.91
N PHE A 104 -6.89 -5.76 -4.73
CA PHE A 104 -6.81 -4.56 -5.58
C PHE A 104 -7.07 -3.27 -4.78
N ASN A 105 -7.60 -3.37 -3.58
CA ASN A 105 -7.66 -2.24 -2.66
C ASN A 105 -6.30 -2.09 -1.98
N PRO A 106 -5.63 -0.93 -2.11
CA PRO A 106 -4.27 -0.78 -1.59
C PRO A 106 -4.16 -0.97 -0.07
N ASP A 107 -5.14 -0.53 0.71
CA ASP A 107 -5.11 -0.72 2.16
C ASP A 107 -5.25 -2.19 2.54
N VAL A 108 -6.13 -2.92 1.85
CA VAL A 108 -6.28 -4.36 2.05
C VAL A 108 -5.01 -5.11 1.65
N ALA A 109 -4.41 -4.73 0.52
CA ALA A 109 -3.15 -5.33 0.06
C ALA A 109 -2.01 -5.09 1.06
N LEU A 110 -1.85 -3.87 1.56
CA LEU A 110 -0.79 -3.53 2.50
C LEU A 110 -1.00 -4.18 3.87
N ARG A 111 -2.24 -4.28 4.33
CA ARG A 111 -2.58 -4.99 5.57
C ARG A 111 -2.34 -6.49 5.41
N SER A 112 -2.72 -7.05 4.28
CA SER A 112 -2.50 -8.47 3.98
C SER A 112 -1.01 -8.79 3.90
N ALA A 113 -0.23 -7.91 3.26
CA ALA A 113 1.22 -8.05 3.21
C ALA A 113 1.85 -8.03 4.61
N LEU A 114 1.35 -7.16 5.50
CA LEU A 114 1.83 -7.10 6.87
C LEU A 114 1.55 -8.42 7.63
N GLU A 115 0.38 -8.99 7.46
CA GLU A 115 0.05 -10.29 8.05
C GLU A 115 1.00 -11.40 7.56
N ILE A 116 1.31 -11.42 6.27
CA ILE A 116 2.24 -12.38 5.70
C ILE A 116 3.66 -12.15 6.23
N PHE A 117 4.06 -10.88 6.31
CA PHE A 117 5.35 -10.51 6.88
C PHE A 117 5.48 -10.97 8.33
N GLU A 118 4.49 -10.70 9.15
CA GLU A 118 4.48 -11.09 10.56
C GLU A 118 4.46 -12.61 10.73
N TYR A 119 3.76 -13.33 9.86
CA TYR A 119 3.80 -14.78 9.81
C TYR A 119 5.24 -15.28 9.60
N GLY A 120 5.96 -14.67 8.67
CA GLY A 120 7.35 -15.02 8.40
C GLY A 120 8.28 -14.69 9.57
N GLU A 121 8.08 -13.53 10.21
CA GLU A 121 8.86 -13.14 11.40
C GLU A 121 8.69 -14.14 12.54
N GLU A 122 7.48 -14.54 12.83
CA GLU A 122 7.20 -15.49 13.92
C GLU A 122 7.76 -16.88 13.63
N ARG A 123 7.59 -17.38 12.41
CA ARG A 123 7.91 -18.77 12.09
C ARG A 123 9.33 -19.00 11.66
N TYR A 124 9.93 -18.02 10.99
CA TYR A 124 11.22 -18.20 10.33
C TYR A 124 12.25 -17.16 10.76
N GLY A 125 11.86 -16.20 11.59
CA GLY A 125 12.75 -15.15 12.06
C GLY A 125 12.96 -14.01 11.04
N HIS A 126 12.28 -14.03 9.90
CA HIS A 126 12.29 -12.94 8.92
C HIS A 126 11.02 -12.93 8.10
N GLY A 127 10.56 -11.72 7.74
CA GLY A 127 9.26 -11.55 7.10
C GLY A 127 9.27 -11.44 5.58
N TRP A 128 10.42 -11.17 4.96
CA TRP A 128 10.48 -10.89 3.52
C TRP A 128 10.65 -12.13 2.65
N GLY A 129 10.71 -13.33 3.23
CA GLY A 129 10.88 -14.58 2.49
C GLY A 129 9.88 -14.80 1.35
N PRO A 130 8.58 -14.53 1.53
CA PRO A 130 7.59 -14.67 0.46
C PRO A 130 7.88 -13.84 -0.79
N TRP A 131 8.66 -12.79 -0.66
CA TRP A 131 9.10 -11.93 -1.76
C TRP A 131 10.55 -12.18 -2.17
N ASN A 132 11.15 -13.27 -1.72
CA ASN A 132 12.51 -13.69 -2.05
C ASN A 132 13.59 -12.67 -1.62
N LEU A 133 13.43 -12.14 -0.42
CA LEU A 133 14.40 -11.21 0.17
C LEU A 133 14.97 -11.73 1.49
#